data_b6d5e810b0eb520da1d36007b9e1f918
#
_entry.id   b6d5e810b0eb520da1d36007b9e1f918
#
_cell.length_a   1.000
_cell.length_b   1.000
_cell.length_c   1.000
_cell.angle_alpha   90.00
_cell.angle_beta   90.00
_cell.angle_gamma   90.00
#
_symmetry.space_group_name_H-M   'P 1'
#
loop_
_entity.id
_entity.type
_entity.pdbx_description
1 polymer ?
#
loop_
_entity_poly.entity_id
_entity_poly.type
_entity_poly.pdbx_seq_one_letter_code
_entity_poly.pdbx_strand_id
1 'polypeptide(L)'
;KKIGNVYESNGVKCLHIKIDQRGIQLNKLVESKADAVHISPSHQFPTGRVMPISRRTHLLKWAINNKKYIIEDDYDSEFRFSGKPIPPIAGMEGKRVIYMNTFSKTLAPSIRIAYMVLPDELMDKFNTKLGFYSNTVSGFEQYTLANFISKGYYERHINRMRNYYRDYRNKIIRTIQNHPIYSKVSIEEENSGLHFILNINKKIDDEQFKKELQQNNINISGVSDYCYNNLDEFKHKFIINYSAVSEENLKKALDVMNEALSE
;
A
#
# COMPACT_ATOMS: atom_id res chain seq x y z
N LYS A 1 10.82 3.55 -2.61
CA LYS A 1 11.95 3.80 -3.55
C LYS A 1 11.48 3.90 -5.01
N LYS A 2 10.73 2.93 -5.59
CA LYS A 2 10.34 2.96 -7.02
C LYS A 2 9.63 4.25 -7.44
N ILE A 3 8.62 4.70 -6.69
CA ILE A 3 7.87 5.93 -7.00
C ILE A 3 8.78 7.17 -6.92
N GLY A 4 9.64 7.25 -5.89
CA GLY A 4 10.64 8.32 -5.78
C GLY A 4 11.54 8.38 -7.01
N ASN A 5 12.08 7.24 -7.44
CA ASN A 5 12.92 7.17 -8.64
C ASN A 5 12.17 7.64 -9.90
N VAL A 6 10.85 7.33 -10.03
CA VAL A 6 10.03 7.82 -11.15
C VAL A 6 9.90 9.35 -11.11
N TYR A 7 9.67 9.93 -9.94
CA TYR A 7 9.63 11.39 -9.81
C TYR A 7 10.97 12.02 -10.13
N GLU A 8 12.05 11.51 -9.56
CA GLU A 8 13.40 12.04 -9.75
C GLU A 8 13.88 11.94 -11.21
N SER A 9 13.55 10.84 -11.90
CA SER A 9 13.86 10.69 -13.34
C SER A 9 13.10 11.68 -14.22
N ASN A 10 12.01 12.28 -13.71
CA ASN A 10 11.28 13.36 -14.37
C ASN A 10 11.63 14.76 -13.80
N GLY A 11 12.76 14.89 -13.11
CA GLY A 11 13.25 16.17 -12.60
C GLY A 11 12.53 16.71 -11.36
N VAL A 12 11.71 15.88 -10.70
CA VAL A 12 11.00 16.28 -9.48
C VAL A 12 11.89 16.03 -8.26
N LYS A 13 12.08 17.05 -7.44
CA LYS A 13 12.82 16.93 -6.17
C LYS A 13 11.94 16.23 -5.14
N CYS A 14 12.38 15.08 -4.64
CA CYS A 14 11.70 14.32 -3.61
C CYS A 14 12.22 14.63 -2.21
N LEU A 15 11.30 14.82 -1.27
CA LEU A 15 11.57 14.97 0.15
C LEU A 15 10.86 13.87 0.92
N HIS A 16 11.59 13.12 1.74
CA HIS A 16 11.05 11.99 2.49
C HIS A 16 10.63 12.46 3.88
N ILE A 17 9.31 12.51 4.10
CA ILE A 17 8.72 12.95 5.36
C ILE A 17 8.47 11.73 6.26
N LYS A 18 8.88 11.85 7.54
CA LYS A 18 8.63 10.80 8.54
C LYS A 18 7.16 10.55 8.74
N ILE A 19 6.83 9.30 9.03
CA ILE A 19 5.50 8.85 9.41
C ILE A 19 5.47 8.49 10.90
N ASP A 20 4.29 8.58 11.51
CA ASP A 20 3.97 8.05 12.83
C ASP A 20 2.85 7.01 12.71
N GLN A 21 2.31 6.51 13.82
CA GLN A 21 1.21 5.54 13.83
C GLN A 21 -0.08 6.02 13.12
N ARG A 22 -0.18 7.31 12.83
CA ARG A 22 -1.33 7.93 12.15
C ARG A 22 -1.01 8.37 10.72
N GLY A 23 0.13 7.96 10.16
CA GLY A 23 0.60 8.31 8.82
C GLY A 23 1.59 9.48 8.82
N ILE A 24 1.63 10.30 7.77
CA ILE A 24 2.60 11.39 7.60
C ILE A 24 2.54 12.40 8.75
N GLN A 25 3.72 12.83 9.24
CA GLN A 25 3.85 13.88 10.26
C GLN A 25 3.62 15.25 9.64
N LEU A 26 2.48 15.88 9.96
CA LEU A 26 2.06 17.14 9.33
C LEU A 26 3.00 18.32 9.63
N ASN A 27 3.56 18.41 10.83
CA ASN A 27 4.55 19.43 11.16
C ASN A 27 5.76 19.36 10.24
N LYS A 28 6.28 18.15 9.98
CA LYS A 28 7.40 17.93 9.06
C LYS A 28 7.03 18.22 7.61
N LEU A 29 5.80 17.95 7.22
CA LEU A 29 5.30 18.32 5.90
C LEU A 29 5.24 19.85 5.73
N VAL A 30 4.73 20.57 6.72
CA VAL A 30 4.69 22.04 6.70
C VAL A 30 6.10 22.63 6.61
N GLU A 31 7.04 22.16 7.43
CA GLU A 31 8.44 22.57 7.44
C GLU A 31 9.15 22.33 6.09
N SER A 32 8.75 21.29 5.37
CA SER A 32 9.39 20.89 4.10
C SER A 32 9.16 21.87 2.95
N LYS A 33 8.12 22.72 3.03
CA LYS A 33 7.66 23.63 1.96
C LYS A 33 7.33 22.93 0.63
N ALA A 34 7.06 21.61 0.66
CA ALA A 34 6.72 20.83 -0.53
C ALA A 34 5.50 21.40 -1.26
N ASP A 35 5.46 21.26 -2.60
CA ASP A 35 4.33 21.69 -3.44
C ASP A 35 3.24 20.64 -3.55
N ALA A 36 3.61 19.38 -3.39
CA ALA A 36 2.67 18.26 -3.34
C ALA A 36 3.16 17.20 -2.36
N VAL A 37 2.23 16.37 -1.90
CA VAL A 37 2.53 15.20 -1.07
C VAL A 37 1.90 13.97 -1.68
N HIS A 38 2.69 12.90 -1.85
CA HIS A 38 2.21 11.59 -2.32
C HIS A 38 2.05 10.66 -1.11
N ILE A 39 0.86 10.11 -0.95
CA ILE A 39 0.50 9.25 0.19
C ILE A 39 -0.46 8.13 -0.24
N SER A 40 -0.47 7.04 0.53
CA SER A 40 -1.46 5.96 0.44
C SER A 40 -2.22 5.88 1.78
N PRO A 41 -3.24 6.74 2.00
CA PRO A 41 -3.83 6.91 3.33
C PRO A 41 -4.71 5.74 3.77
N SER A 42 -5.20 4.94 2.83
CA SER A 42 -6.07 3.78 3.10
C SER A 42 -5.27 2.57 3.57
N HIS A 43 -4.04 2.42 3.06
CA HIS A 43 -3.13 1.33 3.42
C HIS A 43 -1.71 1.69 2.97
N GLN A 44 -0.95 2.32 3.87
CA GLN A 44 0.38 2.82 3.52
C GLN A 44 1.36 1.67 3.32
N PHE A 45 1.91 1.55 2.12
CA PHE A 45 2.96 0.57 1.85
C PHE A 45 4.35 1.08 2.28
N PRO A 46 5.17 0.28 2.95
CA PRO A 46 4.93 -1.12 3.33
C PRO A 46 4.36 -1.30 4.75
N THR A 47 4.17 -0.23 5.50
CA THR A 47 3.88 -0.28 6.94
C THR A 47 2.48 -0.79 7.27
N GLY A 48 1.56 -0.86 6.32
CA GLY A 48 0.16 -1.26 6.56
C GLY A 48 -0.69 -0.20 7.29
N ARG A 49 -0.09 0.90 7.73
CA ARG A 49 -0.78 1.93 8.56
C ARG A 49 -1.91 2.59 7.81
N VAL A 50 -3.04 2.73 8.49
CA VAL A 50 -4.25 3.40 7.96
C VAL A 50 -4.35 4.79 8.55
N MET A 51 -4.38 5.81 7.70
CA MET A 51 -4.52 7.20 8.14
C MET A 51 -5.94 7.48 8.65
N PRO A 52 -6.12 7.90 9.92
CA PRO A 52 -7.45 8.18 10.47
C PRO A 52 -8.04 9.45 9.85
N ILE A 53 -9.38 9.54 9.86
CA ILE A 53 -10.13 10.65 9.26
C ILE A 53 -9.65 12.02 9.75
N SER A 54 -9.31 12.16 11.03
CA SER A 54 -8.82 13.43 11.58
C SER A 54 -7.50 13.86 10.92
N ARG A 55 -6.57 12.94 10.65
CA ARG A 55 -5.31 13.24 9.96
C ARG A 55 -5.56 13.59 8.49
N ARG A 56 -6.50 12.88 7.81
CA ARG A 56 -6.93 13.20 6.44
C ARG A 56 -7.48 14.62 6.35
N THR A 57 -8.36 14.99 7.28
CA THR A 57 -8.92 16.36 7.36
C THR A 57 -7.84 17.43 7.54
N HIS A 58 -6.88 17.21 8.44
CA HIS A 58 -5.79 18.17 8.64
C HIS A 58 -4.88 18.30 7.41
N LEU A 59 -4.60 17.17 6.75
CA LEU A 59 -3.81 17.18 5.52
C LEU A 59 -4.52 17.92 4.38
N LEU A 60 -5.82 17.68 4.24
CA LEU A 60 -6.64 18.40 3.26
C LEU A 60 -6.66 19.91 3.53
N LYS A 61 -6.83 20.32 4.79
CA LYS A 61 -6.73 21.74 5.18
C LYS A 61 -5.36 22.35 4.85
N TRP A 62 -4.28 21.58 5.06
CA TRP A 62 -2.93 22.01 4.66
C TRP A 62 -2.87 22.28 3.14
N ALA A 63 -3.39 21.36 2.33
CA ALA A 63 -3.35 21.49 0.88
C ALA A 63 -4.16 22.70 0.39
N ILE A 64 -5.36 22.90 0.94
CA ILE A 64 -6.26 24.02 0.58
C ILE A 64 -5.64 25.36 0.98
N ASN A 65 -5.26 25.50 2.25
CA ASN A 65 -4.78 26.77 2.81
C ASN A 65 -3.47 27.25 2.17
N ASN A 66 -2.62 26.30 1.74
CA ASN A 66 -1.33 26.61 1.14
C ASN A 66 -1.34 26.50 -0.40
N LYS A 67 -2.48 26.26 -1.03
CA LYS A 67 -2.61 26.03 -2.48
C LYS A 67 -1.68 24.92 -3.00
N LYS A 68 -1.51 23.85 -2.21
CA LYS A 68 -0.69 22.67 -2.51
C LYS A 68 -1.59 21.51 -2.96
N TYR A 69 -0.97 20.40 -3.38
CA TYR A 69 -1.70 19.21 -3.84
C TYR A 69 -1.40 17.98 -2.99
N ILE A 70 -2.40 17.10 -2.91
CA ILE A 70 -2.27 15.74 -2.38
C ILE A 70 -2.39 14.78 -3.57
N ILE A 71 -1.44 13.87 -3.72
CA ILE A 71 -1.54 12.72 -4.62
C ILE A 71 -1.92 11.54 -3.73
N GLU A 72 -3.18 11.12 -3.82
CA GLU A 72 -3.74 10.01 -3.07
C GLU A 72 -3.66 8.74 -3.91
N ASP A 73 -2.72 7.84 -3.56
CA ASP A 73 -2.52 6.54 -4.20
C ASP A 73 -3.29 5.48 -3.41
N ASP A 74 -4.43 5.06 -3.95
CA ASP A 74 -5.41 4.19 -3.29
C ASP A 74 -5.49 2.82 -3.99
N TYR A 75 -4.42 2.05 -3.89
CA TYR A 75 -4.19 0.84 -4.69
C TYR A 75 -4.90 -0.43 -4.18
N ASP A 76 -5.39 -0.49 -2.93
CA ASP A 76 -5.99 -1.70 -2.34
C ASP A 76 -7.04 -1.44 -1.23
N SER A 77 -7.64 -0.27 -1.18
CA SER A 77 -8.64 0.11 -0.16
C SER A 77 -9.90 -0.75 -0.16
N GLU A 78 -10.18 -1.42 -1.26
CA GLU A 78 -11.29 -2.38 -1.36
C GLU A 78 -11.14 -3.57 -0.41
N PHE A 79 -9.90 -3.89 0.01
CA PHE A 79 -9.56 -5.01 0.91
C PHE A 79 -9.43 -4.57 2.37
N ARG A 80 -10.43 -3.87 2.88
CA ARG A 80 -10.55 -3.57 4.30
C ARG A 80 -11.46 -4.60 4.97
N PHE A 81 -10.94 -5.26 6.02
CA PHE A 81 -11.60 -6.41 6.64
C PHE A 81 -12.27 -6.10 7.97
N SER A 82 -11.92 -4.98 8.60
CA SER A 82 -12.49 -4.56 9.88
C SER A 82 -12.74 -3.05 9.93
N GLY A 83 -13.67 -2.65 10.80
CA GLY A 83 -14.05 -1.24 10.99
C GLY A 83 -14.91 -0.66 9.87
N LYS A 84 -15.38 0.57 10.08
CA LYS A 84 -16.15 1.32 9.06
C LYS A 84 -15.21 1.75 7.92
N PRO A 85 -15.70 1.79 6.67
CA PRO A 85 -14.95 2.38 5.56
C PRO A 85 -14.56 3.83 5.89
N ILE A 86 -13.31 4.18 5.60
CA ILE A 86 -12.85 5.56 5.71
C ILE A 86 -12.86 6.15 4.30
N PRO A 87 -13.60 7.23 4.06
CA PRO A 87 -13.69 7.82 2.73
C PRO A 87 -12.29 8.29 2.27
N PRO A 88 -11.97 8.20 0.96
CA PRO A 88 -10.75 8.79 0.43
C PRO A 88 -10.75 10.31 0.66
N ILE A 89 -9.57 10.91 0.69
CA ILE A 89 -9.44 12.37 0.86
C ILE A 89 -10.11 13.09 -0.31
N ALA A 90 -9.97 12.56 -1.52
CA ALA A 90 -10.64 13.06 -2.72
C ALA A 90 -12.17 13.11 -2.60
N GLY A 91 -12.77 12.16 -1.87
CA GLY A 91 -14.21 12.13 -1.60
C GLY A 91 -14.69 13.13 -0.54
N MET A 92 -13.77 13.74 0.22
CA MET A 92 -14.10 14.76 1.22
C MET A 92 -14.19 16.15 0.58
N GLU A 93 -13.20 16.53 -0.23
CA GLU A 93 -13.16 17.75 -1.03
C GLU A 93 -12.11 17.60 -2.13
N GLY A 94 -12.53 17.44 -3.39
CA GLY A 94 -11.66 17.06 -4.51
C GLY A 94 -10.74 18.14 -5.06
N LYS A 95 -10.91 19.44 -4.68
CA LYS A 95 -10.24 20.57 -5.35
C LYS A 95 -8.71 20.57 -5.32
N ARG A 96 -8.10 19.87 -4.38
CA ARG A 96 -6.63 19.81 -4.19
C ARG A 96 -6.10 18.40 -4.11
N VAL A 97 -6.90 17.41 -4.53
CA VAL A 97 -6.53 15.99 -4.45
C VAL A 97 -6.50 15.39 -5.85
N ILE A 98 -5.37 14.85 -6.22
CA ILE A 98 -5.21 13.98 -7.39
C ILE A 98 -5.39 12.55 -6.86
N TYR A 99 -6.50 11.91 -7.22
CA TYR A 99 -6.78 10.54 -6.80
C TYR A 99 -6.30 9.54 -7.85
N MET A 100 -5.61 8.51 -7.44
CA MET A 100 -5.15 7.43 -8.31
C MET A 100 -5.56 6.08 -7.75
N ASN A 101 -6.02 5.19 -8.62
CA ASN A 101 -6.30 3.80 -8.27
C ASN A 101 -5.98 2.87 -9.45
N THR A 102 -5.92 1.56 -9.18
CA THR A 102 -5.59 0.54 -10.18
C THR A 102 -6.51 -0.67 -10.09
N PHE A 103 -6.88 -1.23 -11.23
CA PHE A 103 -7.60 -2.50 -11.29
C PHE A 103 -6.69 -3.73 -11.14
N SER A 104 -5.37 -3.53 -11.09
CA SER A 104 -4.40 -4.64 -11.00
C SER A 104 -4.52 -5.45 -9.71
N LYS A 105 -4.98 -4.86 -8.60
CA LYS A 105 -5.19 -5.54 -7.32
C LYS A 105 -6.58 -6.15 -7.19
N THR A 106 -7.56 -5.48 -7.79
CA THR A 106 -8.97 -5.83 -7.64
C THR A 106 -9.46 -6.83 -8.70
N LEU A 107 -8.84 -6.86 -9.89
CA LEU A 107 -9.15 -7.81 -10.95
C LEU A 107 -8.01 -8.79 -11.18
N ALA A 108 -6.97 -8.35 -11.89
CA ALA A 108 -5.79 -9.16 -12.16
C ALA A 108 -4.58 -8.29 -12.44
N PRO A 109 -3.35 -8.70 -12.04
CA PRO A 109 -2.13 -7.95 -12.36
C PRO A 109 -1.87 -7.74 -13.85
N SER A 110 -2.38 -8.64 -14.69
CA SER A 110 -2.24 -8.60 -16.14
C SER A 110 -3.09 -7.55 -16.83
N ILE A 111 -4.17 -7.06 -16.22
CA ILE A 111 -5.07 -6.08 -16.84
C ILE A 111 -4.40 -4.72 -17.11
N ARG A 112 -3.41 -4.35 -16.34
CA ARG A 112 -2.60 -3.14 -16.50
C ARG A 112 -3.38 -1.82 -16.68
N ILE A 113 -4.59 -1.72 -16.11
CA ILE A 113 -5.41 -0.52 -16.14
C ILE A 113 -5.34 0.17 -14.78
N ALA A 114 -5.05 1.47 -14.83
CA ALA A 114 -5.16 2.39 -13.71
C ALA A 114 -5.94 3.63 -14.15
N TYR A 115 -6.47 4.38 -13.21
CA TYR A 115 -7.15 5.64 -13.50
C TYR A 115 -6.74 6.71 -12.51
N MET A 116 -6.91 7.95 -12.95
CA MET A 116 -6.61 9.14 -12.17
C MET A 116 -7.79 10.11 -12.27
N VAL A 117 -8.19 10.68 -11.14
CA VAL A 117 -9.19 11.74 -11.07
C VAL A 117 -8.45 13.03 -10.73
N LEU A 118 -8.51 13.99 -11.65
CA LEU A 118 -7.86 15.28 -11.50
C LEU A 118 -8.86 16.34 -11.02
N PRO A 119 -8.44 17.29 -10.17
CA PRO A 119 -9.18 18.54 -9.96
C PRO A 119 -9.39 19.29 -11.28
N ASP A 120 -10.52 20.01 -11.43
CA ASP A 120 -10.87 20.74 -12.64
C ASP A 120 -9.74 21.66 -13.12
N GLU A 121 -9.14 22.41 -12.21
CA GLU A 121 -8.00 23.30 -12.46
C GLU A 121 -6.79 22.57 -13.12
N LEU A 122 -6.59 21.28 -12.82
CA LEU A 122 -5.55 20.47 -13.43
C LEU A 122 -6.00 19.79 -14.72
N MET A 123 -7.30 19.56 -14.90
CA MET A 123 -7.82 18.98 -16.15
C MET A 123 -7.52 19.85 -17.36
N ASP A 124 -7.70 21.18 -17.27
CA ASP A 124 -7.38 22.10 -18.35
C ASP A 124 -5.88 22.06 -18.70
N LYS A 125 -5.03 22.04 -17.68
CA LYS A 125 -3.57 21.92 -17.87
C LYS A 125 -3.18 20.56 -18.48
N PHE A 126 -3.85 19.50 -18.05
CA PHE A 126 -3.63 18.15 -18.58
C PHE A 126 -4.01 18.12 -20.08
N ASN A 127 -5.18 18.59 -20.43
CA ASN A 127 -5.66 18.61 -21.81
C ASN A 127 -4.73 19.45 -22.70
N THR A 128 -4.29 20.63 -22.23
CA THR A 128 -3.40 21.50 -22.98
C THR A 128 -2.01 20.92 -23.20
N LYS A 129 -1.45 20.26 -22.17
CA LYS A 129 -0.06 19.79 -22.20
C LYS A 129 0.10 18.34 -22.62
N LEU A 130 -0.88 17.50 -22.35
CA LEU A 130 -0.80 16.04 -22.51
C LEU A 130 -1.93 15.47 -23.36
N GLY A 131 -2.96 16.27 -23.71
CA GLY A 131 -4.13 15.82 -24.46
C GLY A 131 -3.82 15.29 -25.87
N PHE A 132 -2.62 15.55 -26.39
CA PHE A 132 -2.16 14.99 -27.67
C PHE A 132 -1.68 13.53 -27.58
N TYR A 133 -1.42 13.02 -26.37
CA TYR A 133 -1.09 11.59 -26.19
C TYR A 133 -2.33 10.72 -26.36
N SER A 134 -2.19 9.65 -27.11
CA SER A 134 -3.22 8.61 -27.18
C SER A 134 -3.26 7.84 -25.86
N ASN A 135 -4.44 7.39 -25.47
CA ASN A 135 -4.60 6.51 -24.32
C ASN A 135 -3.90 5.17 -24.62
N THR A 136 -3.07 4.71 -23.68
CA THR A 136 -2.31 3.45 -23.81
C THR A 136 -3.16 2.21 -23.53
N VAL A 137 -4.33 2.35 -22.91
CA VAL A 137 -5.27 1.25 -22.69
C VAL A 137 -6.11 1.04 -23.95
N SER A 138 -6.16 -0.17 -24.44
CA SER A 138 -6.92 -0.50 -25.66
C SER A 138 -8.41 -0.23 -25.47
N GLY A 139 -9.08 0.21 -26.55
CA GLY A 139 -10.53 0.45 -26.54
C GLY A 139 -11.33 -0.78 -26.12
N PHE A 140 -10.92 -1.97 -26.59
CA PHE A 140 -11.55 -3.23 -26.21
C PHE A 140 -11.54 -3.45 -24.69
N GLU A 141 -10.40 -3.23 -24.03
CA GLU A 141 -10.28 -3.39 -22.57
C GLU A 141 -11.10 -2.33 -21.83
N GLN A 142 -11.10 -1.08 -22.32
CA GLN A 142 -11.90 -0.01 -21.73
C GLN A 142 -13.41 -0.33 -21.80
N TYR A 143 -13.93 -0.74 -22.96
CA TYR A 143 -15.35 -1.12 -23.13
C TYR A 143 -15.71 -2.37 -22.33
N THR A 144 -14.83 -3.36 -22.28
CA THR A 144 -15.04 -4.57 -21.47
C THR A 144 -15.15 -4.22 -19.99
N LEU A 145 -14.25 -3.39 -19.48
CA LEU A 145 -14.26 -2.94 -18.08
C LEU A 145 -15.48 -2.09 -17.79
N ALA A 146 -15.84 -1.15 -18.69
CA ALA A 146 -17.04 -0.32 -18.54
C ALA A 146 -18.31 -1.18 -18.46
N ASN A 147 -18.46 -2.19 -19.32
CA ASN A 147 -19.57 -3.13 -19.26
C ASN A 147 -19.56 -3.96 -17.97
N PHE A 148 -18.39 -4.40 -17.51
CA PHE A 148 -18.24 -5.16 -16.27
C PHE A 148 -18.67 -4.35 -15.04
N ILE A 149 -18.35 -3.06 -15.01
CA ILE A 149 -18.75 -2.12 -13.95
C ILE A 149 -20.26 -1.82 -14.05
N SER A 150 -20.76 -1.38 -15.22
CA SER A 150 -22.14 -0.92 -15.40
C SER A 150 -23.18 -2.00 -15.15
N LYS A 151 -22.85 -3.26 -15.41
CA LYS A 151 -23.70 -4.43 -15.12
C LYS A 151 -23.61 -4.90 -13.65
N GLY A 152 -22.87 -4.21 -12.81
CA GLY A 152 -22.68 -4.57 -11.39
C GLY A 152 -21.84 -5.83 -11.15
N TYR A 153 -21.16 -6.36 -12.17
CA TYR A 153 -20.29 -7.54 -12.03
C TYR A 153 -19.05 -7.20 -11.21
N TYR A 154 -18.48 -6.00 -11.38
CA TYR A 154 -17.33 -5.54 -10.64
C TYR A 154 -17.59 -5.51 -9.13
N GLU A 155 -18.69 -4.90 -8.70
CA GLU A 155 -19.06 -4.83 -7.30
C GLU A 155 -19.26 -6.22 -6.67
N ARG A 156 -19.97 -7.11 -7.38
CA ARG A 156 -20.13 -8.52 -6.93
C ARG A 156 -18.79 -9.24 -6.84
N HIS A 157 -17.88 -9.00 -7.79
CA HIS A 157 -16.54 -9.55 -7.76
C HIS A 157 -15.75 -9.05 -6.55
N ILE A 158 -15.73 -7.73 -6.29
CA ILE A 158 -15.03 -7.14 -5.13
C ILE A 158 -15.56 -7.72 -3.83
N ASN A 159 -16.88 -7.82 -3.66
CA ASN A 159 -17.48 -8.38 -2.45
C ASN A 159 -17.06 -9.84 -2.22
N ARG A 160 -17.02 -10.65 -3.28
CA ARG A 160 -16.54 -12.05 -3.23
C ARG A 160 -15.05 -12.11 -2.88
N MET A 161 -14.21 -11.30 -3.52
CA MET A 161 -12.77 -11.26 -3.27
C MET A 161 -12.45 -10.76 -1.85
N ARG A 162 -13.19 -9.77 -1.34
CA ARG A 162 -13.05 -9.29 0.04
C ARG A 162 -13.33 -10.40 1.05
N ASN A 163 -14.41 -11.17 0.86
CA ASN A 163 -14.71 -12.31 1.73
C ASN A 163 -13.64 -13.39 1.63
N TYR A 164 -13.24 -13.76 0.42
CA TYR A 164 -12.18 -14.74 0.18
C TYR A 164 -10.87 -14.34 0.87
N TYR A 165 -10.38 -13.11 0.66
CA TYR A 165 -9.12 -12.67 1.26
C TYR A 165 -9.21 -12.50 2.78
N ARG A 166 -10.37 -12.09 3.31
CA ARG A 166 -10.60 -12.08 4.77
C ARG A 166 -10.44 -13.48 5.37
N ASP A 167 -11.10 -14.46 4.76
CA ASP A 167 -11.10 -15.84 5.28
C ASP A 167 -9.71 -16.48 5.08
N TYR A 168 -9.06 -16.21 3.96
CA TYR A 168 -7.71 -16.66 3.69
C TYR A 168 -6.68 -16.03 4.64
N ARG A 169 -6.74 -14.72 4.86
CA ARG A 169 -5.92 -14.03 5.87
C ARG A 169 -6.07 -14.69 7.25
N ASN A 170 -7.32 -14.91 7.68
CA ASN A 170 -7.57 -15.54 8.98
C ASN A 170 -6.96 -16.94 9.06
N LYS A 171 -7.01 -17.70 7.95
CA LYS A 171 -6.37 -19.02 7.88
C LYS A 171 -4.85 -18.91 8.02
N ILE A 172 -4.22 -17.99 7.28
CA ILE A 172 -2.78 -17.72 7.35
C ILE A 172 -2.35 -17.31 8.76
N ILE A 173 -3.09 -16.40 9.40
CA ILE A 173 -2.81 -15.96 10.78
C ILE A 173 -2.90 -17.14 11.75
N ARG A 174 -3.95 -17.97 11.66
CA ARG A 174 -4.08 -19.17 12.50
C ARG A 174 -2.93 -20.15 12.27
N THR A 175 -2.46 -20.32 11.04
CA THR A 175 -1.30 -21.16 10.74
C THR A 175 -0.06 -20.67 11.47
N ILE A 176 0.19 -19.36 11.49
CA ILE A 176 1.31 -18.76 12.23
C ILE A 176 1.10 -18.92 13.75
N GLN A 177 -0.11 -18.67 14.26
CA GLN A 177 -0.42 -18.76 15.69
C GLN A 177 -0.27 -20.18 16.24
N ASN A 178 -0.56 -21.19 15.44
CA ASN A 178 -0.43 -22.61 15.81
C ASN A 178 0.99 -23.17 15.59
N HIS A 179 1.91 -22.37 15.04
CA HIS A 179 3.29 -22.78 14.77
C HIS A 179 4.23 -22.41 15.92
N PRO A 180 5.28 -23.22 16.24
CA PRO A 180 6.22 -22.91 17.31
C PRO A 180 6.89 -21.52 17.21
N ILE A 181 7.05 -20.98 16.00
CA ILE A 181 7.60 -19.64 15.76
C ILE A 181 6.79 -18.52 16.45
N TYR A 182 5.51 -18.76 16.76
CA TYR A 182 4.63 -17.71 17.29
C TYR A 182 5.12 -17.13 18.62
N SER A 183 5.85 -17.92 19.41
CA SER A 183 6.52 -17.42 20.63
C SER A 183 7.62 -16.39 20.36
N LYS A 184 8.15 -16.34 19.14
CA LYS A 184 9.28 -15.49 18.72
C LYS A 184 8.86 -14.30 17.86
N VAL A 185 7.59 -14.25 17.44
CA VAL A 185 7.08 -13.23 16.50
C VAL A 185 5.78 -12.61 16.97
N SER A 186 5.44 -11.46 16.41
CA SER A 186 4.13 -10.83 16.55
C SER A 186 3.62 -10.34 15.18
N ILE A 187 2.30 -10.28 15.01
CA ILE A 187 1.65 -9.86 13.78
C ILE A 187 1.12 -8.44 13.98
N GLU A 188 1.42 -7.54 13.05
CA GLU A 188 0.99 -6.15 13.07
C GLU A 188 0.25 -5.81 11.76
N GLU A 189 -0.72 -4.87 11.82
CA GLU A 189 -1.42 -4.29 10.67
C GLU A 189 -2.19 -5.29 9.78
N GLU A 190 -2.75 -6.33 10.39
CA GLU A 190 -3.47 -7.40 9.66
C GLU A 190 -4.87 -7.01 9.17
N ASN A 191 -5.39 -5.83 9.53
CA ASN A 191 -6.82 -5.50 9.36
C ASN A 191 -7.19 -4.89 8.00
N SER A 192 -6.22 -4.60 7.15
CA SER A 192 -6.45 -4.04 5.81
C SER A 192 -5.36 -4.45 4.83
N GLY A 193 -5.68 -4.37 3.52
CA GLY A 193 -4.76 -4.70 2.45
C GLY A 193 -4.48 -6.20 2.31
N LEU A 194 -3.54 -6.54 1.43
CA LEU A 194 -3.20 -7.91 1.08
C LEU A 194 -1.87 -8.38 1.69
N HIS A 195 -1.34 -7.65 2.66
CA HIS A 195 -0.16 -8.02 3.44
C HIS A 195 -0.34 -7.59 4.90
N PHE A 196 0.44 -8.17 5.77
CA PHE A 196 0.64 -7.74 7.16
C PHE A 196 2.13 -7.75 7.50
N ILE A 197 2.48 -7.23 8.65
CA ILE A 197 3.86 -7.19 9.13
C ILE A 197 4.06 -8.31 10.15
N LEU A 198 5.09 -9.11 9.94
CA LEU A 198 5.61 -10.05 10.92
C LEU A 198 6.80 -9.39 11.62
N ASN A 199 6.66 -9.12 12.91
CA ASN A 199 7.72 -8.55 13.73
C ASN A 199 8.41 -9.67 14.50
N ILE A 200 9.74 -9.74 14.43
CA ILE A 200 10.55 -10.69 15.20
C ILE A 200 10.90 -10.07 16.55
N ASN A 201 10.55 -10.76 17.64
CA ASN A 201 10.70 -10.27 19.00
C ASN A 201 12.14 -10.36 19.54
N LYS A 202 13.06 -10.96 18.79
CA LYS A 202 14.49 -11.10 19.11
C LYS A 202 15.30 -10.12 18.27
N LYS A 203 16.40 -9.60 18.79
CA LYS A 203 17.36 -8.85 17.96
C LYS A 203 18.11 -9.83 17.05
N ILE A 204 18.05 -9.56 15.76
CA ILE A 204 18.70 -10.33 14.71
C ILE A 204 19.43 -9.41 13.74
N ASP A 205 20.32 -9.93 12.95
CA ASP A 205 20.79 -9.26 11.74
C ASP A 205 19.79 -9.55 10.60
N ASP A 206 19.01 -8.53 10.21
CA ASP A 206 17.95 -8.66 9.19
C ASP A 206 18.51 -9.11 7.83
N GLU A 207 19.75 -8.69 7.47
CA GLU A 207 20.35 -9.06 6.21
C GLU A 207 20.85 -10.51 6.21
N GLN A 208 21.44 -10.94 7.33
CA GLN A 208 21.83 -12.34 7.51
C GLN A 208 20.61 -13.24 7.48
N PHE A 209 19.57 -12.91 8.23
CA PHE A 209 18.30 -13.64 8.25
C PHE A 209 17.68 -13.78 6.84
N LYS A 210 17.63 -12.69 6.07
CA LYS A 210 17.14 -12.74 4.68
C LYS A 210 17.98 -13.67 3.79
N LYS A 211 19.31 -13.68 3.96
CA LYS A 211 20.22 -14.57 3.21
C LYS A 211 19.99 -16.04 3.54
N GLU A 212 19.83 -16.38 4.80
CA GLU A 212 19.54 -17.75 5.24
C GLU A 212 18.21 -18.26 4.67
N LEU A 213 17.17 -17.42 4.69
CA LEU A 213 15.90 -17.75 4.06
C LEU A 213 16.04 -17.92 2.54
N GLN A 214 16.82 -17.08 1.90
CA GLN A 214 17.05 -17.15 0.45
C GLN A 214 17.76 -18.43 0.03
N GLN A 215 18.66 -18.97 0.84
CA GLN A 215 19.30 -20.28 0.61
C GLN A 215 18.27 -21.43 0.58
N ASN A 216 17.15 -21.24 1.25
CA ASN A 216 16.02 -22.17 1.26
C ASN A 216 14.90 -21.78 0.27
N ASN A 217 15.21 -20.95 -0.75
CA ASN A 217 14.27 -20.43 -1.75
C ASN A 217 13.10 -19.61 -1.17
N ILE A 218 13.29 -19.01 0.02
CA ILE A 218 12.30 -18.13 0.64
C ILE A 218 12.76 -16.68 0.47
N ASN A 219 11.99 -15.90 -0.29
CA ASN A 219 12.25 -14.48 -0.49
C ASN A 219 11.32 -13.66 0.40
N ILE A 220 11.89 -12.93 1.36
CA ILE A 220 11.18 -12.04 2.25
C ILE A 220 11.76 -10.63 2.15
N SER A 221 10.92 -9.61 2.31
CA SER A 221 11.36 -8.21 2.32
C SER A 221 11.17 -7.61 3.70
N GLY A 222 12.17 -6.90 4.19
CA GLY A 222 12.05 -6.09 5.39
C GLY A 222 11.28 -4.79 5.11
N VAL A 223 10.60 -4.26 6.11
CA VAL A 223 10.01 -2.92 6.05
C VAL A 223 11.10 -1.85 5.84
N SER A 224 12.26 -2.03 6.48
CA SER A 224 13.45 -1.18 6.34
C SER A 224 13.95 -1.05 4.90
N ASP A 225 13.78 -2.08 4.05
CA ASP A 225 14.21 -2.06 2.64
C ASP A 225 13.54 -0.93 1.83
N TYR A 226 12.39 -0.47 2.29
CA TYR A 226 11.58 0.59 1.65
C TYR A 226 11.76 1.96 2.30
N CYS A 227 12.46 2.04 3.42
CA CYS A 227 12.72 3.29 4.14
C CYS A 227 13.95 4.02 3.60
N TYR A 228 13.91 5.34 3.64
CA TYR A 228 15.06 6.20 3.36
C TYR A 228 15.77 6.64 4.64
N ASN A 229 14.99 6.83 5.72
CA ASN A 229 15.48 7.28 7.03
C ASN A 229 14.77 6.50 8.13
N ASN A 230 15.30 6.50 9.37
CA ASN A 230 14.74 5.82 10.54
C ASN A 230 14.63 4.30 10.40
N LEU A 231 15.71 3.69 9.96
CA LEU A 231 15.76 2.23 9.79
C LEU A 231 15.52 1.47 11.12
N ASP A 232 15.92 2.05 12.27
CA ASP A 232 15.83 1.37 13.58
C ASP A 232 14.40 1.07 14.02
N GLU A 233 13.43 1.95 13.72
CA GLU A 233 12.00 1.70 14.02
C GLU A 233 11.43 0.50 13.26
N PHE A 234 12.02 0.18 12.12
CA PHE A 234 11.53 -0.83 11.18
C PHE A 234 12.42 -2.07 11.08
N LYS A 235 13.46 -2.16 11.92
CA LYS A 235 14.25 -3.38 12.05
C LYS A 235 13.39 -4.54 12.56
N HIS A 236 13.76 -5.74 12.16
CA HIS A 236 13.11 -7.00 12.54
C HIS A 236 11.63 -7.11 12.10
N LYS A 237 11.19 -6.24 11.17
CA LYS A 237 9.84 -6.22 10.63
C LYS A 237 9.83 -6.65 9.17
N PHE A 238 9.09 -7.70 8.87
CA PHE A 238 9.06 -8.32 7.55
C PHE A 238 7.65 -8.31 6.98
N ILE A 239 7.54 -8.12 5.66
CA ILE A 239 6.27 -8.01 4.93
C ILE A 239 5.82 -9.41 4.50
N ILE A 240 4.66 -9.84 5.00
CA ILE A 240 4.02 -11.09 4.58
C ILE A 240 2.87 -10.78 3.62
N ASN A 241 3.13 -10.96 2.33
CA ASN A 241 2.09 -10.83 1.30
C ASN A 241 1.33 -12.15 1.19
N TYR A 242 0.28 -12.31 1.99
CA TYR A 242 -0.48 -13.54 2.07
C TYR A 242 -1.30 -13.85 0.79
N SER A 243 -1.59 -12.84 -0.06
CA SER A 243 -2.31 -13.10 -1.31
C SER A 243 -1.50 -13.89 -2.35
N ALA A 244 -0.18 -14.00 -2.16
CA ALA A 244 0.74 -14.63 -3.11
C ALA A 244 1.36 -15.93 -2.58
N VAL A 245 1.04 -16.35 -1.35
CA VAL A 245 1.63 -17.54 -0.73
C VAL A 245 0.56 -18.60 -0.44
N SER A 246 0.82 -19.87 -0.74
CA SER A 246 -0.03 -20.99 -0.32
C SER A 246 0.21 -21.34 1.14
N GLU A 247 -0.77 -21.97 1.81
CA GLU A 247 -0.61 -22.41 3.20
C GLU A 247 0.54 -23.42 3.35
N GLU A 248 0.73 -24.30 2.40
CA GLU A 248 1.82 -25.29 2.41
C GLU A 248 3.19 -24.60 2.35
N ASN A 249 3.36 -23.66 1.43
CA ASN A 249 4.60 -22.91 1.31
C ASN A 249 4.83 -22.02 2.53
N LEU A 250 3.76 -21.46 3.13
CA LEU A 250 3.89 -20.73 4.39
C LEU A 250 4.42 -21.62 5.50
N LYS A 251 3.87 -22.83 5.70
CA LYS A 251 4.34 -23.76 6.73
C LYS A 251 5.82 -24.07 6.58
N LYS A 252 6.25 -24.42 5.35
CA LYS A 252 7.67 -24.65 5.05
C LYS A 252 8.54 -23.42 5.37
N ALA A 253 8.05 -22.23 5.03
CA ALA A 253 8.76 -21.00 5.34
C ALA A 253 8.86 -20.74 6.85
N LEU A 254 7.79 -21.02 7.60
CA LEU A 254 7.77 -20.88 9.05
C LEU A 254 8.72 -21.85 9.75
N ASP A 255 8.86 -23.11 9.26
CA ASP A 255 9.81 -24.08 9.76
C ASP A 255 11.25 -23.53 9.64
N VAL A 256 11.64 -23.11 8.43
CA VAL A 256 12.98 -22.54 8.18
C VAL A 256 13.22 -21.27 9.01
N MET A 257 12.23 -20.38 9.07
CA MET A 257 12.32 -19.17 9.90
C MET A 257 12.48 -19.51 11.39
N ASN A 258 11.79 -20.53 11.87
CA ASN A 258 11.88 -20.95 13.27
C ASN A 258 13.26 -21.53 13.60
N GLU A 259 13.86 -22.30 12.70
CA GLU A 259 15.23 -22.81 12.81
C GLU A 259 16.24 -21.66 12.87
N ALA A 260 16.21 -20.75 11.89
CA ALA A 260 17.08 -19.57 11.85
C ALA A 260 16.97 -18.65 13.08
N LEU A 261 15.82 -18.65 13.75
CA LEU A 261 15.61 -17.87 14.98
C LEU A 261 15.98 -18.67 16.25
N SER A 262 16.36 -19.93 16.12
CA SER A 262 16.77 -20.77 17.26
C SER A 262 18.26 -20.70 17.55
N GLU A 263 19.05 -20.31 16.55
CA GLU A 263 20.45 -19.99 16.63
C GLU A 263 20.67 -18.59 17.24
#